data_a37264fb0c7b82739bbb3e0ed8e289ea
#
_entry.id   a37264fb0c7b82739bbb3e0ed8e289ea
#
_cell.length_a   1.000
_cell.length_b   1.000
_cell.length_c   1.000
_cell.angle_alpha   90.00
_cell.angle_beta   90.00
_cell.angle_gamma   90.00
#
_symmetry.space_group_name_H-M   'P 1'
#
loop_
_entity.id
_entity.type
_entity.pdbx_description
1 polymer ?
#
loop_
_entity_poly.entity_id
_entity_poly.type
_entity_poly.pdbx_seq_one_letter_code
_entity_poly.pdbx_strand_id
1 'polypeptide(L)'
;MNVNNIYVSTTFAPDQSLLIEALNKCRSSGIDSIEIGSNHCYEDNYNYLNELPFNYLMHNYFPIPKKSFVLNVASFNDEIRLTSLDHIKKAINLSSEIGARLYTFHPGFLTDPKGSNLSDKNYDFQWDSNQL
;
A
#
# COMPACT_ATOMS: atom_id res chain seq x y z
N MET A 1 -11.99 -20.54 -18.86
CA MET A 1 -11.79 -19.40 -17.93
C MET A 1 -10.54 -18.68 -18.37
N ASN A 2 -10.64 -17.40 -18.68
CA ASN A 2 -9.44 -16.61 -18.98
C ASN A 2 -8.63 -16.45 -17.67
N VAL A 3 -7.46 -17.06 -17.61
CA VAL A 3 -6.53 -17.04 -16.48
C VAL A 3 -5.90 -15.65 -16.27
N ASN A 4 -6.29 -14.66 -17.07
CA ASN A 4 -5.68 -13.32 -17.14
C ASN A 4 -6.06 -12.35 -16.02
N ASN A 5 -6.64 -12.84 -14.92
CA ASN A 5 -7.10 -11.99 -13.81
C ASN A 5 -6.57 -12.41 -12.44
N ILE A 6 -5.49 -13.21 -12.38
CA ILE A 6 -4.85 -13.57 -11.13
C ILE A 6 -3.62 -12.67 -10.96
N TYR A 7 -3.59 -11.92 -9.87
CA TYR A 7 -2.46 -11.08 -9.48
C TYR A 7 -1.81 -11.65 -8.23
N VAL A 8 -0.49 -11.68 -8.20
CA VAL A 8 0.27 -12.12 -7.03
C VAL A 8 0.65 -10.90 -6.22
N SER A 9 0.26 -10.88 -4.95
CA SER A 9 0.61 -9.78 -4.05
C SER A 9 2.07 -9.86 -3.65
N THR A 10 2.79 -8.75 -3.71
CA THR A 10 4.20 -8.66 -3.30
C THR A 10 4.40 -8.85 -1.79
N THR A 11 3.31 -8.90 -1.01
CA THR A 11 3.36 -9.14 0.44
C THR A 11 3.86 -10.53 0.85
N PHE A 12 4.12 -11.43 -0.10
CA PHE A 12 4.83 -12.68 0.16
C PHE A 12 6.31 -12.45 0.52
N ALA A 13 6.87 -11.30 0.13
CA ALA A 13 8.26 -10.97 0.45
C ALA A 13 8.42 -10.64 1.95
N PRO A 14 9.63 -10.81 2.51
CA PRO A 14 9.88 -10.42 3.88
C PRO A 14 9.58 -8.93 4.13
N ASP A 15 9.12 -8.61 5.33
CA ASP A 15 8.92 -7.23 5.72
C ASP A 15 10.20 -6.41 5.60
N GLN A 16 10.04 -5.16 5.16
CA GLN A 16 11.14 -4.20 4.93
C GLN A 16 12.14 -4.65 3.84
N SER A 17 11.76 -5.60 2.98
CA SER A 17 12.54 -5.91 1.78
C SER A 17 12.37 -4.83 0.72
N LEU A 18 13.31 -4.74 -0.23
CA LEU A 18 13.18 -3.89 -1.40
C LEU A 18 12.08 -4.45 -2.33
N LEU A 19 11.24 -3.57 -2.86
CA LEU A 19 10.19 -3.99 -3.80
C LEU A 19 10.77 -4.70 -5.03
N ILE A 20 11.90 -4.22 -5.54
CA ILE A 20 12.57 -4.80 -6.72
C ILE A 20 12.96 -6.27 -6.51
N GLU A 21 13.27 -6.68 -5.28
CA GLU A 21 13.60 -8.09 -4.97
C GLU A 21 12.38 -8.99 -5.14
N ALA A 22 11.22 -8.54 -4.66
CA ALA A 22 9.96 -9.27 -4.83
C ALA A 22 9.58 -9.36 -6.33
N LEU A 23 9.73 -8.27 -7.07
CA LEU A 23 9.47 -8.24 -8.51
C LEU A 23 10.39 -9.17 -9.30
N ASN A 24 11.69 -9.19 -8.98
CA ASN A 24 12.64 -10.10 -9.62
C ASN A 24 12.28 -11.57 -9.35
N LYS A 25 11.83 -11.90 -8.15
CA LYS A 25 11.36 -13.24 -7.81
C LYS A 25 10.11 -13.63 -8.61
N CYS A 26 9.15 -12.73 -8.75
CA CYS A 26 7.98 -12.95 -9.59
C CYS A 26 8.39 -13.19 -11.05
N ARG A 27 9.27 -12.35 -11.60
CA ARG A 27 9.76 -12.47 -12.97
C ARG A 27 10.46 -13.81 -13.22
N SER A 28 11.34 -14.23 -12.31
CA SER A 28 12.04 -15.52 -12.43
C SER A 28 11.10 -16.72 -12.34
N SER A 29 9.90 -16.54 -11.75
CA SER A 29 8.85 -17.55 -11.64
C SER A 29 7.82 -17.47 -12.79
N GLY A 30 8.01 -16.60 -13.78
CA GLY A 30 7.09 -16.43 -14.91
C GLY A 30 5.78 -15.72 -14.54
N ILE A 31 5.76 -14.97 -13.44
CA ILE A 31 4.61 -14.18 -12.98
C ILE A 31 4.75 -12.77 -13.53
N ASP A 32 3.75 -12.30 -14.26
CA ASP A 32 3.71 -10.98 -14.91
C ASP A 32 2.60 -10.06 -14.41
N SER A 33 1.73 -10.56 -13.55
CA SER A 33 0.57 -9.83 -13.02
C SER A 33 0.72 -9.69 -11.51
N ILE A 34 0.94 -8.47 -11.05
CA ILE A 34 1.43 -8.15 -9.70
C ILE A 34 0.48 -7.18 -9.01
N GLU A 35 0.12 -7.48 -7.77
CA GLU A 35 -0.42 -6.51 -6.84
C GLU A 35 0.70 -5.99 -5.93
N ILE A 36 1.00 -4.70 -6.02
CA ILE A 36 2.01 -4.08 -5.18
C ILE A 36 1.40 -3.81 -3.80
N GLY A 37 1.94 -4.48 -2.78
CA GLY A 37 1.53 -4.33 -1.38
C GLY A 37 2.45 -3.40 -0.57
N SER A 38 2.28 -3.40 0.74
CA SER A 38 2.82 -2.36 1.64
C SER A 38 3.91 -2.83 2.61
N ASN A 39 4.41 -4.04 2.49
CA ASN A 39 5.41 -4.57 3.43
C ASN A 39 6.87 -4.26 3.05
N HIS A 40 7.07 -3.47 2.01
CA HIS A 40 8.39 -3.08 1.52
C HIS A 40 8.96 -1.90 2.29
N CYS A 41 10.28 -1.68 2.21
CA CYS A 41 10.90 -0.49 2.74
C CYS A 41 10.52 0.75 1.91
N TYR A 42 10.65 1.93 2.54
CA TYR A 42 10.48 3.20 1.84
C TYR A 42 11.55 3.38 0.77
N GLU A 43 11.14 3.87 -0.39
CA GLU A 43 12.02 4.30 -1.48
C GLU A 43 11.65 5.72 -1.90
N ASP A 44 12.66 6.54 -2.29
CA ASP A 44 12.43 7.93 -2.68
C ASP A 44 11.68 8.07 -4.01
N ASN A 45 11.79 7.06 -4.89
CA ASN A 45 11.04 7.02 -6.14
C ASN A 45 10.84 5.58 -6.62
N TYR A 46 9.88 5.40 -7.52
CA TYR A 46 9.48 4.13 -8.10
C TYR A 46 9.51 4.16 -9.64
N ASN A 47 10.33 5.03 -10.25
CA ASN A 47 10.37 5.23 -11.71
C ASN A 47 10.71 3.94 -12.47
N TYR A 48 11.50 3.05 -11.86
CA TYR A 48 11.86 1.76 -12.46
C TYR A 48 10.66 0.85 -12.73
N LEU A 49 9.51 1.08 -12.08
CA LEU A 49 8.31 0.28 -12.32
C LEU A 49 7.80 0.44 -13.77
N ASN A 50 8.01 1.61 -14.39
CA ASN A 50 7.63 1.86 -15.77
C ASN A 50 8.47 1.06 -16.78
N GLU A 51 9.66 0.64 -16.38
CA GLU A 51 10.59 -0.07 -17.25
C GLU A 51 10.42 -1.60 -17.15
N LEU A 52 9.63 -2.06 -16.20
CA LEU A 52 9.39 -3.47 -15.95
C LEU A 52 8.13 -3.96 -16.67
N PRO A 53 8.16 -5.15 -17.28
CA PRO A 53 7.07 -5.65 -18.10
C PRO A 53 5.99 -6.34 -17.25
N PHE A 54 5.47 -5.66 -16.24
CA PHE A 54 4.43 -6.19 -15.38
C PHE A 54 3.08 -5.50 -15.60
N ASN A 55 2.02 -6.25 -15.37
CA ASN A 55 0.67 -5.72 -15.20
C ASN A 55 0.46 -5.43 -13.71
N TYR A 56 0.21 -4.17 -13.36
CA TYR A 56 0.11 -3.77 -11.98
C TYR A 56 -1.32 -3.57 -11.49
N LEU A 57 -1.55 -3.98 -10.26
CA LEU A 57 -2.53 -3.42 -9.34
C LEU A 57 -1.75 -2.78 -8.17
N MET A 58 -2.34 -1.81 -7.51
CA MET A 58 -1.78 -1.23 -6.31
C MET A 58 -2.73 -1.39 -5.13
N HIS A 59 -2.16 -1.66 -3.97
CA HIS A 59 -2.89 -1.76 -2.71
C HIS A 59 -2.30 -0.85 -1.63
N ASN A 60 -3.12 -0.42 -0.71
CA ASN A 60 -2.72 0.39 0.44
C ASN A 60 -1.69 -0.37 1.32
N TYR A 61 -0.60 0.23 1.75
CA TYR A 61 -0.10 1.62 1.73
C TYR A 61 0.99 1.88 0.68
N PHE A 62 0.81 1.47 -0.54
CA PHE A 62 1.77 1.82 -1.58
C PHE A 62 1.32 3.12 -2.28
N PRO A 63 2.26 4.08 -2.57
CA PRO A 63 3.70 4.06 -2.27
C PRO A 63 3.98 4.11 -0.76
N ILE A 64 5.04 3.42 -0.33
CA ILE A 64 5.34 3.30 1.10
C ILE A 64 5.58 4.69 1.70
N PRO A 65 4.85 5.09 2.74
CA PRO A 65 5.04 6.39 3.35
C PRO A 65 6.34 6.44 4.17
N LYS A 66 7.07 7.56 4.10
CA LYS A 66 8.31 7.76 4.86
C LYS A 66 8.10 7.67 6.37
N LYS A 67 6.95 8.12 6.84
CA LYS A 67 6.49 7.98 8.23
C LYS A 67 5.18 7.23 8.20
N SER A 68 5.14 6.12 8.88
CA SER A 68 3.95 5.30 8.94
C SER A 68 2.81 5.99 9.68
N PHE A 69 1.60 5.73 9.24
CA PHE A 69 0.37 6.23 9.85
C PHE A 69 -0.78 5.25 9.57
N VAL A 70 -1.87 5.41 10.26
CA VAL A 70 -3.09 4.66 9.96
C VAL A 70 -3.99 5.52 9.08
N LEU A 71 -4.28 5.04 7.88
CA LEU A 71 -5.13 5.73 6.93
C LEU A 71 -6.57 5.75 7.44
N ASN A 72 -7.14 6.95 7.59
CA ASN A 72 -8.55 7.14 7.95
C ASN A 72 -9.09 8.42 7.31
N VAL A 73 -9.80 8.29 6.19
CA VAL A 73 -10.43 9.44 5.52
C VAL A 73 -11.68 9.94 6.25
N ALA A 74 -12.20 9.17 7.19
CA ALA A 74 -13.34 9.53 8.02
C ALA A 74 -12.93 10.09 9.38
N SER A 75 -11.62 10.27 9.63
CA SER A 75 -11.14 10.81 10.91
C SER A 75 -11.70 12.19 11.22
N PHE A 76 -12.11 12.41 12.48
CA PHE A 76 -12.42 13.74 13.00
C PHE A 76 -11.16 14.57 13.25
N ASN A 77 -9.98 13.95 13.33
CA ASN A 77 -8.71 14.64 13.39
C ASN A 77 -8.30 15.08 11.98
N ASP A 78 -8.22 16.40 11.76
CA ASP A 78 -7.88 16.98 10.47
C ASP A 78 -6.50 16.55 9.96
N GLU A 79 -5.51 16.41 10.83
CA GLU A 79 -4.16 15.97 10.46
C GLU A 79 -4.19 14.55 9.87
N ILE A 80 -4.86 13.62 10.54
CA ILE A 80 -5.00 12.23 10.08
C ILE A 80 -5.76 12.20 8.76
N ARG A 81 -6.88 12.91 8.68
CA ARG A 81 -7.71 12.95 7.48
C ARG A 81 -6.96 13.53 6.29
N LEU A 82 -6.30 14.66 6.46
CA LEU A 82 -5.54 15.31 5.37
C LEU A 82 -4.34 14.49 4.94
N THR A 83 -3.61 13.88 5.87
CA THR A 83 -2.50 12.96 5.58
C THR A 83 -3.01 11.76 4.78
N SER A 84 -4.16 11.21 5.15
CA SER A 84 -4.79 10.07 4.45
C SER A 84 -5.18 10.45 3.02
N LEU A 85 -5.80 11.61 2.83
CA LEU A 85 -6.19 12.11 1.51
C LEU A 85 -4.97 12.41 0.62
N ASP A 86 -3.91 12.99 1.19
CA ASP A 86 -2.66 13.25 0.45
C ASP A 86 -2.00 11.95 -0.01
N HIS A 87 -1.95 10.94 0.87
CA HIS A 87 -1.43 9.63 0.52
C HIS A 87 -2.22 8.97 -0.62
N ILE A 88 -3.55 8.99 -0.55
CA ILE A 88 -4.41 8.43 -1.61
C ILE A 88 -4.16 9.14 -2.93
N LYS A 89 -4.06 10.48 -2.94
CA LYS A 89 -3.75 11.25 -4.15
C LYS A 89 -2.40 10.84 -4.75
N LYS A 90 -1.37 10.67 -3.92
CA LYS A 90 -0.06 10.18 -4.37
C LYS A 90 -0.15 8.78 -4.97
N ALA A 91 -0.91 7.89 -4.33
CA ALA A 91 -1.12 6.54 -4.82
C ALA A 91 -1.85 6.51 -6.17
N ILE A 92 -2.89 7.34 -6.34
CA ILE A 92 -3.62 7.46 -7.61
C ILE A 92 -2.70 8.00 -8.72
N ASN A 93 -1.90 9.03 -8.44
CA ASN A 93 -0.97 9.59 -9.41
C ASN A 93 0.07 8.55 -9.84
N LEU A 94 0.70 7.87 -8.88
CA LEU A 94 1.67 6.82 -9.17
C LEU A 94 1.01 5.65 -9.93
N SER A 95 -0.22 5.25 -9.58
CA SER A 95 -0.97 4.24 -10.31
C SER A 95 -1.14 4.62 -11.79
N SER A 96 -1.46 5.89 -12.05
CA SER A 96 -1.58 6.41 -13.42
C SER A 96 -0.23 6.39 -14.14
N GLU A 97 0.84 6.79 -13.47
CA GLU A 97 2.19 6.84 -14.04
C GLU A 97 2.70 5.46 -14.45
N ILE A 98 2.49 4.44 -13.61
CA ILE A 98 2.94 3.06 -13.89
C ILE A 98 1.93 2.22 -14.66
N GLY A 99 0.81 2.79 -15.08
CA GLY A 99 -0.24 2.09 -15.80
C GLY A 99 -0.96 1.01 -14.97
N ALA A 100 -1.01 1.16 -13.65
CA ALA A 100 -1.75 0.23 -12.79
C ALA A 100 -3.25 0.33 -13.06
N ARG A 101 -3.89 -0.84 -13.23
CA ARG A 101 -5.31 -0.92 -13.62
C ARG A 101 -6.26 -0.52 -12.49
N LEU A 102 -5.84 -0.68 -11.26
CA LEU A 102 -6.67 -0.45 -10.08
C LEU A 102 -5.78 -0.10 -8.89
N TYR A 103 -6.24 0.86 -8.08
CA TYR A 103 -5.76 1.11 -6.73
C TYR A 103 -6.87 0.77 -5.74
N THR A 104 -6.56 -0.06 -4.74
CA THR A 104 -7.48 -0.47 -3.69
C THR A 104 -6.96 -0.02 -2.33
N PHE A 105 -7.84 0.40 -1.45
CA PHE A 105 -7.48 0.81 -0.10
C PHE A 105 -8.61 0.58 0.89
N HIS A 106 -8.25 0.48 2.16
CA HIS A 106 -9.19 0.51 3.26
C HIS A 106 -9.48 1.98 3.61
N PRO A 107 -10.72 2.47 3.50
CA PRO A 107 -11.00 3.90 3.61
C PRO A 107 -10.82 4.45 5.03
N GLY A 108 -10.82 3.60 6.05
CA GLY A 108 -10.60 4.01 7.43
C GLY A 108 -11.46 3.25 8.43
N PHE A 109 -11.63 3.90 9.57
CA PHE A 109 -12.29 3.36 10.75
C PHE A 109 -13.27 4.37 11.31
N LEU A 110 -14.25 3.91 12.11
CA LEU A 110 -15.19 4.80 12.82
C LEU A 110 -14.48 5.71 13.83
N THR A 111 -13.39 5.22 14.40
CA THR A 111 -12.53 5.97 15.33
C THR A 111 -11.09 5.81 14.93
N ASP A 112 -10.24 6.80 15.27
CA ASP A 112 -8.81 6.68 15.03
C ASP A 112 -8.19 5.70 16.03
N PRO A 113 -7.38 4.74 15.55
CA PRO A 113 -6.67 3.82 16.43
C PRO A 113 -5.68 4.57 17.31
N LYS A 114 -5.63 4.23 18.59
CA LYS A 114 -4.63 4.75 19.54
C LYS A 114 -3.40 3.85 19.51
N GLY A 115 -2.24 4.48 19.38
CA GLY A 115 -0.95 3.79 19.40
C GLY A 115 -0.51 3.35 18.00
N SER A 116 0.70 3.65 17.69
CA SER A 116 1.38 3.23 16.47
C SER A 116 2.71 2.62 16.85
N ASN A 117 2.72 1.35 17.17
CA ASN A 117 3.97 0.61 17.14
C ASN A 117 3.98 -0.25 15.90
N LEU A 118 4.55 0.29 14.85
CA LEU A 118 4.76 -0.38 13.58
C LEU A 118 5.72 -1.57 13.68
N SER A 119 6.53 -1.63 14.76
CA SER A 119 7.45 -2.74 14.98
C SER A 119 6.74 -4.07 15.23
N ASP A 120 5.52 -4.05 15.77
CA ASP A 120 4.88 -5.28 16.26
C ASP A 120 3.68 -5.75 15.45
N LYS A 121 3.26 -5.01 14.40
CA LYS A 121 2.01 -5.25 13.63
C LYS A 121 0.74 -5.34 14.51
N ASN A 122 0.88 -5.14 15.80
CA ASN A 122 -0.21 -5.07 16.74
C ASN A 122 -0.68 -3.63 16.82
N TYR A 123 -1.59 -3.26 15.90
CA TYR A 123 -2.39 -2.07 16.09
C TYR A 123 -3.28 -2.34 17.30
N ASP A 124 -2.95 -1.74 18.43
CA ASP A 124 -3.86 -1.71 19.57
C ASP A 124 -4.99 -0.75 19.22
N PHE A 125 -6.02 -1.29 18.58
CA PHE A 125 -7.26 -0.59 18.28
C PHE A 125 -8.04 -0.41 19.57
N GLN A 126 -7.53 0.40 20.48
CA GLN A 126 -8.32 0.87 21.60
C GLN A 126 -9.32 1.89 21.06
N TRP A 127 -10.51 1.39 20.77
CA TRP A 127 -11.61 2.23 20.32
C TRP A 127 -11.98 3.21 21.42
N ASP A 128 -11.96 4.48 21.10
CA ASP A 128 -12.43 5.51 22.01
C ASP A 128 -13.98 5.46 22.04
N SER A 129 -14.53 4.88 23.10
CA SER A 129 -15.98 4.79 23.29
C SER A 129 -16.69 6.15 23.33
N ASN A 130 -15.95 7.26 23.50
CA ASN A 130 -16.49 8.61 23.46
C ASN A 130 -16.65 9.16 22.03
N GLN A 131 -16.19 8.44 21.01
CA GLN A 131 -16.33 8.82 19.60
C GLN A 131 -17.46 8.04 18.89
N LEU A 132 -18.12 7.15 19.60
CA LEU A 132 -19.29 6.40 19.14
C LEU A 132 -20.55 7.06 19.68
#